data_77fd68706896d843e48dd419d9037aa3
#
_entry.id   77fd68706896d843e48dd419d9037aa3
#
_cell.length_a   1.000
_cell.length_b   1.000
_cell.length_c   1.000
_cell.angle_alpha   90.00
_cell.angle_beta   90.00
_cell.angle_gamma   90.00
#
_symmetry.space_group_name_H-M   'P 1'
#
loop_
_entity.id
_entity.type
_entity.pdbx_description
1 polymer ?
#
loop_
_entity_poly.entity_id
_entity_poly.type
_entity_poly.pdbx_seq_one_letter_code
_entity_poly.pdbx_strand_id
1 'polypeptide(L)'
;MPETIQTPEQVFIDYIRQTHQIYINSGARSPQKVNFLHTFLKKCIEESTPDEYYVKLEQDLPSINASGKKKCDIVLYKQEEPIAVFPVKFIMSNYNQNKNNNWENLSGEVLHLKWANPDLHIIPINIIESIVPYLESSKKIKKFEKILYDKTYKIYDTLKEKAICTDICNYIIDVNQKCKIQEEYKTCPDFIKFSDDTPFRSFIDILKPILS
;
A
#
# COMPACT_ATOMS: atom_id res chain seq x y z
N MET A 1 -2.38 -0.49 -35.70
CA MET A 1 -1.48 -1.26 -34.85
C MET A 1 -2.39 -1.96 -33.84
N PRO A 2 -2.21 -3.24 -33.53
CA PRO A 2 -3.02 -3.87 -32.49
C PRO A 2 -2.75 -3.16 -31.15
N GLU A 3 -3.79 -2.74 -30.45
CA GLU A 3 -3.69 -2.26 -29.08
C GLU A 3 -3.09 -3.38 -28.24
N THR A 4 -1.92 -3.14 -27.67
CA THR A 4 -1.29 -4.09 -26.75
C THR A 4 -2.14 -4.09 -25.48
N ILE A 5 -2.92 -5.14 -25.27
CA ILE A 5 -3.71 -5.31 -24.04
C ILE A 5 -2.72 -5.38 -22.87
N GLN A 6 -2.72 -4.36 -22.02
CA GLN A 6 -1.88 -4.35 -20.82
C GLN A 6 -2.36 -5.42 -19.83
N THR A 7 -1.41 -6.10 -19.18
CA THR A 7 -1.74 -7.01 -18.07
C THR A 7 -2.16 -6.22 -16.84
N PRO A 8 -2.96 -6.81 -15.92
CA PRO A 8 -3.30 -6.16 -14.63
C PRO A 8 -2.06 -5.71 -13.84
N GLU A 9 -0.98 -6.49 -13.88
CA GLU A 9 0.30 -6.14 -13.27
C GLU A 9 0.88 -4.85 -13.86
N GLN A 10 0.92 -4.74 -15.19
CA GLN A 10 1.46 -3.56 -15.86
C GLN A 10 0.60 -2.32 -15.56
N VAL A 11 -0.72 -2.45 -15.55
CA VAL A 11 -1.64 -1.38 -15.16
C VAL A 11 -1.34 -0.92 -13.73
N PHE A 12 -1.15 -1.86 -12.79
CA PHE A 12 -0.82 -1.52 -11.39
C PHE A 12 0.50 -0.76 -11.31
N ILE A 13 1.57 -1.23 -11.96
CA ILE A 13 2.88 -0.55 -12.00
C ILE A 13 2.75 0.86 -12.57
N ASP A 14 1.96 1.06 -13.62
CA ASP A 14 1.76 2.38 -14.23
C ASP A 14 1.06 3.36 -13.27
N TYR A 15 0.09 2.88 -12.49
CA TYR A 15 -0.55 3.71 -11.44
C TYR A 15 0.41 4.03 -10.28
N ILE A 16 1.26 3.08 -9.88
CA ILE A 16 2.29 3.33 -8.86
C ILE A 16 3.30 4.36 -9.35
N ARG A 17 3.75 4.26 -10.61
CA ARG A 17 4.63 5.26 -11.24
C ARG A 17 3.99 6.66 -11.25
N GLN A 18 2.73 6.76 -11.64
CA GLN A 18 2.00 8.03 -11.62
C GLN A 18 1.83 8.58 -10.20
N THR A 19 1.53 7.73 -9.22
CA THR A 19 1.48 8.11 -7.79
C THR A 19 2.82 8.67 -7.32
N HIS A 20 3.93 8.04 -7.72
CA HIS A 20 5.27 8.52 -7.42
C HIS A 20 5.56 9.86 -8.11
N GLN A 21 5.15 10.04 -9.37
CA GLN A 21 5.31 11.32 -10.08
C GLN A 21 4.53 12.45 -9.38
N ILE A 22 3.34 12.16 -8.86
CA ILE A 22 2.58 13.12 -8.04
C ILE A 22 3.36 13.44 -6.76
N TYR A 23 3.96 12.45 -6.10
CA TYR A 23 4.82 12.67 -4.94
C TYR A 23 6.00 13.60 -5.24
N ILE A 24 6.72 13.40 -6.35
CA ILE A 24 7.82 14.27 -6.79
C ILE A 24 7.35 15.71 -6.96
N ASN A 25 6.20 15.92 -7.59
CA ASN A 25 5.68 17.25 -7.92
C ASN A 25 5.07 17.97 -6.71
N SER A 26 4.41 17.24 -5.81
CA SER A 26 3.59 17.82 -4.73
C SER A 26 4.16 17.60 -3.32
N GLY A 27 5.14 16.73 -3.17
CA GLY A 27 5.83 16.42 -1.92
C GLY A 27 5.15 15.35 -1.05
N ALA A 28 5.87 14.98 0.03
CA ALA A 28 5.52 13.84 0.88
C ALA A 28 4.17 13.97 1.61
N ARG A 29 3.76 15.19 1.93
CA ARG A 29 2.53 15.46 2.70
C ARG A 29 1.31 15.77 1.83
N SER A 30 1.44 15.73 0.50
CA SER A 30 0.32 16.03 -0.40
C SER A 30 -0.78 14.96 -0.31
N PRO A 31 -2.05 15.34 -0.12
CA PRO A 31 -3.17 14.41 -0.19
C PRO A 31 -3.42 13.90 -1.62
N GLN A 32 -2.95 14.60 -2.65
CA GLN A 32 -3.21 14.25 -4.05
C GLN A 32 -2.71 12.83 -4.41
N LYS A 33 -1.49 12.48 -3.97
CA LYS A 33 -0.93 11.14 -4.23
C LYS A 33 -1.71 10.03 -3.50
N VAL A 34 -2.17 10.32 -2.27
CA VAL A 34 -2.96 9.36 -1.46
C VAL A 34 -4.30 9.14 -2.14
N ASN A 35 -5.02 10.22 -2.46
CA ASN A 35 -6.31 10.15 -3.15
C ASN A 35 -6.20 9.43 -4.50
N PHE A 36 -5.14 9.70 -5.28
CA PHE A 36 -4.92 9.06 -6.57
C PHE A 36 -4.75 7.54 -6.41
N LEU A 37 -3.88 7.10 -5.50
CA LEU A 37 -3.63 5.68 -5.24
C LEU A 37 -4.87 4.99 -4.68
N HIS A 38 -5.54 5.59 -3.68
CA HIS A 38 -6.72 4.98 -3.06
C HIS A 38 -7.89 4.87 -4.05
N THR A 39 -8.08 5.86 -4.93
CA THR A 39 -9.11 5.79 -5.99
C THR A 39 -8.83 4.66 -6.98
N PHE A 40 -7.58 4.45 -7.36
CA PHE A 40 -7.19 3.33 -8.21
C PHE A 40 -7.45 1.98 -7.53
N LEU A 41 -6.97 1.80 -6.29
CA LEU A 41 -7.18 0.57 -5.54
C LEU A 41 -8.67 0.27 -5.29
N LYS A 42 -9.45 1.31 -4.98
CA LYS A 42 -10.91 1.22 -4.90
C LYS A 42 -11.49 0.61 -6.18
N LYS A 43 -11.14 1.17 -7.34
CA LYS A 43 -11.61 0.66 -8.64
C LYS A 43 -11.23 -0.81 -8.84
N CYS A 44 -9.98 -1.20 -8.56
CA CYS A 44 -9.54 -2.59 -8.67
C CYS A 44 -10.34 -3.54 -7.78
N ILE A 45 -10.69 -3.12 -6.55
CA ILE A 45 -11.51 -3.92 -5.63
C ILE A 45 -12.94 -4.02 -6.17
N GLU A 46 -13.56 -2.91 -6.59
CA GLU A 46 -14.93 -2.89 -7.13
C GLU A 46 -15.07 -3.77 -8.39
N GLU A 47 -14.10 -3.71 -9.31
CA GLU A 47 -14.07 -4.55 -10.52
C GLU A 47 -13.84 -6.05 -10.22
N SER A 48 -13.40 -6.38 -9.01
CA SER A 48 -13.12 -7.75 -8.57
C SER A 48 -14.17 -8.30 -7.60
N THR A 49 -15.25 -7.57 -7.35
CA THR A 49 -16.34 -7.97 -6.44
C THR A 49 -17.68 -8.03 -7.17
N PRO A 50 -18.64 -8.89 -6.74
CA PRO A 50 -20.02 -8.86 -7.22
C PRO A 50 -20.73 -7.53 -6.94
N ASP A 51 -21.80 -7.23 -7.69
CA ASP A 51 -22.53 -5.96 -7.64
C ASP A 51 -23.15 -5.62 -6.27
N GLU A 52 -23.37 -6.62 -5.42
CA GLU A 52 -23.87 -6.39 -4.05
C GLU A 52 -22.83 -5.80 -3.09
N TYR A 53 -21.54 -5.71 -3.53
CA TYR A 53 -20.47 -5.07 -2.78
C TYR A 53 -20.15 -3.69 -3.35
N TYR A 54 -19.72 -2.78 -2.49
CA TYR A 54 -19.24 -1.47 -2.92
C TYR A 54 -18.16 -0.96 -1.99
N VAL A 55 -17.34 -0.03 -2.48
CA VAL A 55 -16.16 0.47 -1.76
C VAL A 55 -16.32 1.95 -1.42
N LYS A 56 -16.07 2.29 -0.15
CA LYS A 56 -15.93 3.68 0.32
C LYS A 56 -14.50 3.96 0.73
N LEU A 57 -14.04 5.19 0.49
CA LEU A 57 -12.74 5.68 0.95
C LEU A 57 -12.90 6.49 2.24
N GLU A 58 -11.85 6.52 3.06
CA GLU A 58 -11.71 7.39 4.23
C GLU A 58 -12.88 7.24 5.23
N GLN A 59 -13.28 5.99 5.55
CA GLN A 59 -14.40 5.72 6.44
C GLN A 59 -13.97 5.54 7.89
N ASP A 60 -14.72 6.12 8.82
CA ASP A 60 -14.53 5.89 10.25
C ASP A 60 -15.19 4.56 10.66
N LEU A 61 -14.39 3.62 11.19
CA LEU A 61 -14.88 2.38 11.80
C LEU A 61 -14.60 2.35 13.30
N PRO A 62 -15.36 1.57 14.10
CA PRO A 62 -15.07 1.34 15.51
C PRO A 62 -13.64 0.86 15.71
N SER A 63 -12.97 1.34 16.75
CA SER A 63 -11.56 1.00 17.03
C SER A 63 -11.28 1.15 18.52
N ILE A 64 -10.44 0.28 19.06
CA ILE A 64 -10.00 0.37 20.47
C ILE A 64 -8.82 1.34 20.56
N ASN A 65 -9.12 2.61 20.47
CA ASN A 65 -8.18 3.71 20.66
C ASN A 65 -8.86 4.86 21.43
N ALA A 66 -8.12 5.92 21.75
CA ALA A 66 -8.64 7.03 22.56
C ALA A 66 -9.85 7.75 21.94
N SER A 67 -10.03 7.72 20.62
CA SER A 67 -11.17 8.33 19.93
C SER A 67 -12.36 7.38 19.74
N GLY A 68 -12.22 6.08 20.06
CA GLY A 68 -13.23 5.05 19.85
C GLY A 68 -13.44 4.68 18.37
N LYS A 69 -12.73 5.31 17.44
CA LYS A 69 -12.86 5.07 16.01
C LYS A 69 -11.55 5.30 15.26
N LYS A 70 -11.42 4.70 14.10
CA LYS A 70 -10.28 4.84 13.20
C LYS A 70 -10.77 5.15 11.79
N LYS A 71 -10.17 6.16 11.18
CA LYS A 71 -10.35 6.43 9.77
C LYS A 71 -9.56 5.41 8.96
N CYS A 72 -10.27 4.62 8.15
CA CYS A 72 -9.74 3.55 7.32
C CYS A 72 -9.62 4.02 5.88
N ASP A 73 -8.51 3.71 5.22
CA ASP A 73 -8.20 4.20 3.87
C ASP A 73 -9.23 3.70 2.84
N ILE A 74 -9.48 2.40 2.81
CA ILE A 74 -10.40 1.74 1.88
C ILE A 74 -11.24 0.73 2.66
N VAL A 75 -12.56 0.77 2.51
CA VAL A 75 -13.50 -0.14 3.18
C VAL A 75 -14.46 -0.75 2.17
N LEU A 76 -14.52 -2.08 2.13
CA LEU A 76 -15.47 -2.87 1.35
C LEU A 76 -16.72 -3.12 2.19
N TYR A 77 -17.88 -2.85 1.62
CA TYR A 77 -19.19 -3.02 2.22
C TYR A 77 -20.04 -4.05 1.47
N LYS A 78 -20.90 -4.73 2.20
CA LYS A 78 -22.03 -5.50 1.68
C LYS A 78 -23.27 -5.10 2.47
N GLN A 79 -24.34 -4.63 1.80
CA GLN A 79 -25.61 -4.23 2.45
C GLN A 79 -25.39 -3.30 3.68
N GLU A 80 -24.62 -2.24 3.53
CA GLU A 80 -24.27 -1.26 4.58
C GLU A 80 -23.36 -1.78 5.71
N GLU A 81 -22.99 -3.06 5.73
CA GLU A 81 -22.05 -3.62 6.70
C GLU A 81 -20.61 -3.58 6.16
N PRO A 82 -19.62 -3.12 6.95
CA PRO A 82 -18.23 -3.18 6.57
C PRO A 82 -17.72 -4.62 6.65
N ILE A 83 -17.30 -5.18 5.52
CA ILE A 83 -16.83 -6.57 5.40
C ILE A 83 -15.31 -6.65 5.47
N ALA A 84 -14.63 -5.70 4.80
CA ALA A 84 -13.16 -5.70 4.79
C ALA A 84 -12.60 -4.28 4.80
N VAL A 85 -11.39 -4.14 5.37
CA VAL A 85 -10.59 -2.92 5.30
C VAL A 85 -9.22 -3.21 4.67
N PHE A 86 -8.72 -2.23 3.92
CA PHE A 86 -7.44 -2.28 3.26
C PHE A 86 -6.61 -1.06 3.69
N PRO A 87 -5.83 -1.15 4.80
CA PRO A 87 -4.85 -0.14 5.13
C PRO A 87 -3.79 -0.06 4.03
N VAL A 88 -3.48 1.15 3.52
CA VAL A 88 -2.58 1.33 2.39
C VAL A 88 -1.32 2.06 2.83
N LYS A 89 -0.16 1.52 2.45
CA LYS A 89 1.13 2.15 2.70
C LYS A 89 2.00 2.11 1.45
N PHE A 90 2.39 3.29 0.95
CA PHE A 90 3.38 3.40 -0.11
C PHE A 90 4.60 4.19 0.39
N ILE A 91 5.75 3.52 0.45
CA ILE A 91 7.00 4.07 0.96
C ILE A 91 7.90 4.45 -0.21
N MET A 92 8.20 5.73 -0.35
CA MET A 92 8.96 6.30 -1.47
C MET A 92 10.31 6.92 -1.04
N SER A 93 10.58 7.01 0.27
CA SER A 93 11.84 7.55 0.81
C SER A 93 12.03 7.22 2.28
N ASN A 94 13.26 7.35 2.78
CA ASN A 94 13.61 7.30 4.21
C ASN A 94 13.10 6.05 4.95
N TYR A 95 13.18 4.88 4.32
CA TYR A 95 12.63 3.64 4.87
C TYR A 95 13.27 3.28 6.21
N ASN A 96 14.61 3.19 6.29
CA ASN A 96 15.29 2.72 7.50
C ASN A 96 15.08 3.65 8.70
N GLN A 97 14.88 4.95 8.46
CA GLN A 97 14.56 5.91 9.52
C GLN A 97 13.18 5.65 10.12
N ASN A 98 12.21 5.21 9.30
CA ASN A 98 10.80 5.12 9.67
C ASN A 98 10.29 3.68 9.84
N LYS A 99 11.12 2.66 9.58
CA LYS A 99 10.68 1.26 9.52
C LYS A 99 9.98 0.77 10.80
N ASN A 100 10.53 1.12 11.98
CA ASN A 100 9.92 0.71 13.25
C ASN A 100 8.57 1.41 13.46
N ASN A 101 8.51 2.73 13.22
CA ASN A 101 7.25 3.47 13.31
C ASN A 101 6.21 2.95 12.30
N ASN A 102 6.63 2.57 11.09
CA ASN A 102 5.73 1.99 10.10
C ASN A 102 5.15 0.65 10.58
N TRP A 103 6.00 -0.20 11.19
CA TRP A 103 5.57 -1.46 11.77
C TRP A 103 4.62 -1.26 12.96
N GLU A 104 5.01 -0.44 13.93
CA GLU A 104 4.22 -0.15 15.14
C GLU A 104 2.87 0.47 14.79
N ASN A 105 2.85 1.43 13.85
CA ASN A 105 1.62 2.06 13.43
C ASN A 105 0.67 1.08 12.73
N LEU A 106 1.17 0.24 11.80
CA LEU A 106 0.33 -0.72 11.11
C LEU A 106 -0.17 -1.81 12.06
N SER A 107 0.71 -2.40 12.89
CA SER A 107 0.32 -3.45 13.83
C SER A 107 -0.68 -2.94 14.88
N GLY A 108 -0.48 -1.74 15.40
CA GLY A 108 -1.43 -1.08 16.31
C GLY A 108 -2.77 -0.83 15.64
N GLU A 109 -2.79 -0.30 14.43
CA GLU A 109 -4.00 -0.05 13.65
C GLU A 109 -4.80 -1.34 13.42
N VAL A 110 -4.13 -2.37 12.92
CA VAL A 110 -4.76 -3.67 12.62
C VAL A 110 -5.32 -4.31 13.90
N LEU A 111 -4.55 -4.34 14.99
CA LEU A 111 -4.99 -4.87 16.27
C LEU A 111 -6.20 -4.12 16.84
N HIS A 112 -6.16 -2.80 16.85
CA HIS A 112 -7.24 -1.98 17.39
C HIS A 112 -8.54 -2.14 16.58
N LEU A 113 -8.44 -2.26 15.27
CA LEU A 113 -9.58 -2.53 14.40
C LEU A 113 -10.14 -3.94 14.63
N LYS A 114 -9.25 -4.95 14.70
CA LYS A 114 -9.66 -6.37 14.88
C LYS A 114 -10.33 -6.61 16.22
N TRP A 115 -9.84 -5.99 17.29
CA TRP A 115 -10.45 -6.09 18.61
C TRP A 115 -11.84 -5.43 18.69
N ALA A 116 -12.05 -4.32 18.00
CA ALA A 116 -13.36 -3.66 17.94
C ALA A 116 -14.33 -4.35 16.99
N ASN A 117 -13.83 -5.06 15.98
CA ASN A 117 -14.60 -5.69 14.92
C ASN A 117 -14.04 -7.09 14.64
N PRO A 118 -14.39 -8.11 15.45
CA PRO A 118 -13.78 -9.46 15.35
C PRO A 118 -13.98 -10.15 14.00
N ASP A 119 -15.11 -9.90 13.33
CA ASP A 119 -15.46 -10.52 12.05
C ASP A 119 -14.93 -9.74 10.83
N LEU A 120 -14.41 -8.53 11.04
CA LEU A 120 -13.89 -7.70 9.97
C LEU A 120 -12.64 -8.32 9.34
N HIS A 121 -12.65 -8.47 8.03
CA HIS A 121 -11.46 -8.84 7.27
C HIS A 121 -10.51 -7.64 7.15
N ILE A 122 -9.25 -7.85 7.46
CA ILE A 122 -8.23 -6.80 7.37
C ILE A 122 -7.12 -7.28 6.43
N ILE A 123 -6.85 -6.52 5.37
CA ILE A 123 -5.85 -6.86 4.35
C ILE A 123 -4.98 -5.62 4.06
N PRO A 124 -3.88 -5.44 4.79
CA PRO A 124 -2.95 -4.35 4.52
C PRO A 124 -2.33 -4.48 3.12
N ILE A 125 -2.17 -3.35 2.43
CA ILE A 125 -1.49 -3.23 1.14
C ILE A 125 -0.25 -2.35 1.35
N ASN A 126 0.91 -2.97 1.41
CA ASN A 126 2.19 -2.30 1.62
C ASN A 126 2.99 -2.30 0.31
N ILE A 127 3.41 -1.14 -0.14
CA ILE A 127 4.15 -0.95 -1.38
C ILE A 127 5.44 -0.21 -1.06
N ILE A 128 6.56 -0.71 -1.59
CA ILE A 128 7.86 -0.05 -1.48
C ILE A 128 8.68 -0.29 -2.76
N GLU A 129 9.51 0.66 -3.12
CA GLU A 129 10.48 0.50 -4.20
C GLU A 129 11.68 -0.31 -3.74
N SER A 130 12.26 -1.15 -4.61
CA SER A 130 13.44 -1.97 -4.30
C SER A 130 14.68 -1.14 -3.95
N ILE A 131 14.69 0.12 -4.37
CA ILE A 131 15.74 1.10 -4.04
C ILE A 131 15.05 2.43 -3.70
N VAL A 132 15.08 2.84 -2.43
CA VAL A 132 14.52 4.12 -1.98
C VAL A 132 15.62 5.11 -1.59
N PRO A 133 15.44 6.42 -1.84
CA PRO A 133 16.38 7.43 -1.39
C PRO A 133 16.25 7.68 0.11
N TYR A 134 17.38 7.83 0.78
CA TYR A 134 17.46 8.48 2.08
C TYR A 134 17.73 9.98 1.86
N LEU A 135 16.74 10.81 2.21
CA LEU A 135 16.77 12.24 1.97
C LEU A 135 17.24 13.00 3.21
N GLU A 136 18.08 14.00 3.01
CA GLU A 136 18.38 15.02 4.00
C GLU A 136 17.25 16.04 4.13
N SER A 137 17.32 16.92 5.14
CA SER A 137 16.35 18.02 5.31
C SER A 137 16.30 18.97 4.10
N SER A 138 17.40 19.08 3.35
CA SER A 138 17.52 19.79 2.07
C SER A 138 16.85 19.10 0.89
N LYS A 139 16.25 17.91 1.08
CA LYS A 139 15.74 16.99 0.04
C LYS A 139 16.80 16.41 -0.89
N LYS A 140 18.09 16.61 -0.62
CA LYS A 140 19.17 15.94 -1.34
C LYS A 140 19.30 14.49 -0.91
N ILE A 141 19.64 13.64 -1.87
CA ILE A 141 19.86 12.22 -1.64
C ILE A 141 21.19 12.02 -0.92
N LYS A 142 21.15 11.59 0.33
CA LYS A 142 22.32 11.23 1.11
C LYS A 142 22.89 9.88 0.70
N LYS A 143 22.03 8.91 0.43
CA LYS A 143 22.33 7.54 0.00
C LYS A 143 21.09 6.90 -0.57
N PHE A 144 21.25 5.75 -1.22
CA PHE A 144 20.16 4.85 -1.54
C PHE A 144 20.09 3.69 -0.55
N GLU A 145 18.89 3.26 -0.22
CA GLU A 145 18.58 2.13 0.65
C GLU A 145 18.03 1.01 -0.21
N LYS A 146 18.76 -0.12 -0.29
CA LYS A 146 18.31 -1.33 -0.96
C LYS A 146 17.32 -2.07 -0.04
N ILE A 147 16.16 -2.41 -0.58
CA ILE A 147 15.08 -3.08 0.13
C ILE A 147 15.15 -4.58 -0.16
N LEU A 148 15.11 -5.38 0.90
CA LEU A 148 15.10 -6.84 0.84
C LEU A 148 13.91 -7.33 1.64
N TYR A 149 13.16 -8.31 1.12
CA TYR A 149 11.95 -8.85 1.75
C TYR A 149 12.18 -9.26 3.21
N ASP A 150 13.16 -10.09 3.48
CA ASP A 150 13.47 -10.60 4.83
C ASP A 150 13.74 -9.50 5.87
N LYS A 151 14.23 -8.33 5.44
CA LYS A 151 14.58 -7.21 6.32
C LYS A 151 13.49 -6.14 6.39
N THR A 152 12.49 -6.24 5.53
CA THR A 152 11.45 -5.22 5.36
C THR A 152 10.09 -5.75 5.74
N TYR A 153 9.60 -6.77 5.07
CA TYR A 153 8.21 -7.20 5.15
C TYR A 153 7.98 -8.54 5.85
N LYS A 154 9.00 -9.37 6.03
CA LYS A 154 8.85 -10.67 6.69
C LYS A 154 8.20 -10.56 8.08
N ILE A 155 8.50 -9.49 8.85
CA ILE A 155 7.87 -9.26 10.15
C ILE A 155 6.36 -9.03 10.02
N TYR A 156 5.90 -8.45 8.90
CA TYR A 156 4.47 -8.17 8.66
C TYR A 156 3.67 -9.46 8.46
N ASP A 157 4.31 -10.55 7.97
CA ASP A 157 3.66 -11.85 7.79
C ASP A 157 3.18 -12.42 9.13
N THR A 158 3.82 -12.01 10.24
CA THR A 158 3.40 -12.35 11.60
C THR A 158 1.94 -11.95 11.89
N LEU A 159 1.45 -10.86 11.30
CA LEU A 159 0.05 -10.43 11.46
C LEU A 159 -0.92 -11.46 10.86
N LYS A 160 -0.57 -12.05 9.73
CA LYS A 160 -1.34 -13.12 9.10
C LYS A 160 -1.17 -14.46 9.84
N GLU A 161 0.06 -14.82 10.20
CA GLU A 161 0.37 -16.05 10.94
C GLU A 161 -0.34 -16.11 12.30
N LYS A 162 -0.53 -14.95 12.95
CA LYS A 162 -1.27 -14.82 14.22
C LYS A 162 -2.77 -14.60 14.02
N ALA A 163 -3.30 -14.72 12.79
CA ALA A 163 -4.69 -14.49 12.44
C ALA A 163 -5.23 -13.11 12.87
N ILE A 164 -4.35 -12.10 12.97
CA ILE A 164 -4.72 -10.73 13.29
C ILE A 164 -5.26 -10.04 12.04
N CYS A 165 -4.68 -10.32 10.87
CA CYS A 165 -5.25 -9.95 9.58
C CYS A 165 -5.58 -11.19 8.75
N THR A 166 -6.53 -11.05 7.83
CA THR A 166 -7.01 -12.14 6.95
C THR A 166 -5.95 -12.49 5.91
N ASP A 167 -5.33 -11.47 5.34
CA ASP A 167 -4.25 -11.58 4.39
C ASP A 167 -3.39 -10.31 4.44
N ILE A 168 -2.27 -10.30 3.71
CA ILE A 168 -1.40 -9.14 3.59
C ILE A 168 -0.76 -9.11 2.21
N CYS A 169 -0.79 -7.93 1.58
CA CYS A 169 -0.15 -7.68 0.30
C CYS A 169 1.12 -6.85 0.54
N ASN A 170 2.26 -7.49 0.53
CA ASN A 170 3.56 -6.85 0.66
C ASN A 170 4.22 -6.81 -0.73
N TYR A 171 4.36 -5.64 -1.32
CA TYR A 171 4.92 -5.46 -2.66
C TYR A 171 6.23 -4.70 -2.63
N ILE A 172 7.28 -5.31 -3.17
CA ILE A 172 8.53 -4.64 -3.54
C ILE A 172 8.51 -4.51 -5.05
N ILE A 173 8.65 -3.29 -5.56
CA ILE A 173 8.69 -3.02 -7.00
C ILE A 173 10.10 -2.67 -7.40
N ASP A 174 10.66 -3.40 -8.35
CA ASP A 174 11.98 -3.16 -8.89
C ASP A 174 12.01 -1.85 -9.67
N VAL A 175 12.98 -1.00 -9.32
CA VAL A 175 13.14 0.30 -9.94
C VAL A 175 14.60 0.59 -10.31
N ASN A 176 14.80 1.35 -11.39
CA ASN A 176 16.07 1.99 -11.71
C ASN A 176 16.03 3.45 -11.29
N GLN A 177 16.87 3.82 -10.32
CA GLN A 177 17.01 5.20 -9.87
C GLN A 177 17.71 6.06 -10.92
N LYS A 178 17.14 7.23 -11.23
CA LYS A 178 17.69 8.19 -12.20
C LYS A 178 18.48 9.30 -11.54
N CYS A 179 18.12 9.67 -10.31
CA CYS A 179 18.86 10.68 -9.55
C CYS A 179 20.16 10.09 -8.98
N LYS A 180 21.13 10.96 -8.72
CA LYS A 180 22.40 10.59 -8.09
C LYS A 180 22.49 11.08 -6.66
N ILE A 181 23.46 10.53 -5.91
CA ILE A 181 23.79 11.00 -4.56
C ILE A 181 24.17 12.49 -4.63
N GLN A 182 23.72 13.25 -3.64
CA GLN A 182 23.84 14.70 -3.52
C GLN A 182 22.97 15.54 -4.48
N GLU A 183 22.23 14.90 -5.39
CA GLU A 183 21.21 15.59 -6.18
C GLU A 183 19.92 15.72 -5.36
N GLU A 184 19.13 16.75 -5.67
CA GLU A 184 17.77 16.86 -5.13
C GLU A 184 16.87 15.81 -5.78
N TYR A 185 16.03 15.14 -4.97
CA TYR A 185 15.15 14.08 -5.45
C TYR A 185 13.95 14.68 -6.20
N LYS A 186 14.12 14.87 -7.52
CA LYS A 186 13.13 15.51 -8.41
C LYS A 186 12.68 14.65 -9.58
N THR A 187 13.28 13.47 -9.76
CA THR A 187 12.99 12.62 -10.91
C THR A 187 12.46 11.27 -10.43
N CYS A 188 11.30 10.88 -10.97
CA CYS A 188 10.71 9.58 -10.74
C CYS A 188 11.62 8.47 -11.33
N PRO A 189 11.87 7.38 -10.59
CA PRO A 189 12.63 6.24 -11.11
C PRO A 189 11.87 5.52 -12.23
N ASP A 190 12.56 4.65 -12.97
CA ASP A 190 11.90 3.72 -13.87
C ASP A 190 11.39 2.51 -13.08
N PHE A 191 10.10 2.28 -13.13
CA PHE A 191 9.44 1.10 -12.55
C PHE A 191 9.50 -0.04 -13.56
N ILE A 192 9.97 -1.22 -13.14
CA ILE A 192 10.28 -2.35 -14.01
C ILE A 192 9.25 -3.46 -13.86
N LYS A 193 9.21 -4.10 -12.69
CA LYS A 193 8.34 -5.24 -12.36
C LYS A 193 8.18 -5.38 -10.86
N PHE A 194 7.28 -6.24 -10.40
CA PHE A 194 7.31 -6.70 -9.02
C PHE A 194 8.53 -7.58 -8.77
N SER A 195 9.10 -7.50 -7.57
CA SER A 195 10.19 -8.37 -7.15
C SER A 195 9.72 -9.83 -7.12
N ASP A 196 10.61 -10.75 -7.45
CA ASP A 196 10.30 -12.19 -7.44
C ASP A 196 9.93 -12.70 -6.04
N ASP A 197 10.41 -12.04 -4.97
CA ASP A 197 10.03 -12.34 -3.57
C ASP A 197 8.59 -11.90 -3.24
N THR A 198 8.04 -10.95 -3.99
CA THR A 198 6.71 -10.35 -3.77
C THR A 198 5.97 -10.18 -5.09
N PRO A 199 5.63 -11.29 -5.78
CA PRO A 199 4.97 -11.23 -7.08
C PRO A 199 3.62 -10.54 -6.99
N PHE A 200 3.18 -9.95 -8.09
CA PHE A 200 1.87 -9.34 -8.18
C PHE A 200 0.77 -10.37 -7.91
N ARG A 201 -0.22 -9.98 -7.12
CA ARG A 201 -1.44 -10.75 -6.86
C ARG A 201 -2.63 -9.98 -7.38
N SER A 202 -3.50 -10.63 -8.13
CA SER A 202 -4.75 -10.02 -8.60
C SER A 202 -5.69 -9.73 -7.43
N PHE A 203 -6.54 -8.71 -7.55
CA PHE A 203 -7.56 -8.44 -6.53
C PHE A 203 -8.60 -9.56 -6.44
N ILE A 204 -8.84 -10.30 -7.53
CA ILE A 204 -9.68 -11.51 -7.50
C ILE A 204 -9.11 -12.54 -6.51
N ASP A 205 -7.79 -12.79 -6.56
CA ASP A 205 -7.14 -13.73 -5.64
C ASP A 205 -7.11 -13.24 -4.20
N ILE A 206 -6.87 -11.92 -4.02
CA ILE A 206 -6.84 -11.28 -2.70
C ILE A 206 -8.21 -11.33 -2.01
N LEU A 207 -9.30 -11.17 -2.77
CA LEU A 207 -10.66 -11.13 -2.25
C LEU A 207 -11.32 -12.50 -2.11
N LYS A 208 -10.76 -13.53 -2.75
CA LYS A 208 -11.31 -14.89 -2.70
C LYS A 208 -11.65 -15.39 -1.29
N PRO A 209 -10.81 -15.21 -0.25
CA PRO A 209 -11.15 -15.63 1.12
C PRO A 209 -12.31 -14.88 1.76
N ILE A 210 -12.73 -13.74 1.19
CA ILE A 210 -13.80 -12.88 1.72
C ILE A 210 -15.12 -13.14 1.01
N LEU A 211 -15.05 -13.50 -0.28
CA LEU A 211 -16.21 -13.65 -1.16
C LEU A 211 -16.71 -15.10 -1.26
N SER A 212 -16.01 -16.05 -0.64
CA SER A 212 -16.35 -17.49 -0.64
C SER A 212 -17.46 -17.86 0.34
#